data_e545c0562d6f8fa3ef3f6fde13f84f4a
#
_entry.id   e545c0562d6f8fa3ef3f6fde13f84f4a
#
_cell.length_a   1.000
_cell.length_b   1.000
_cell.length_c   1.000
_cell.angle_alpha   90.00
_cell.angle_beta   90.00
_cell.angle_gamma   90.00
#
_symmetry.space_group_name_H-M   'P 1'
#
loop_
_entity.id
_entity.type
_entity.pdbx_description
1 polymer ?
#
loop_
_entity_poly.entity_id
_entity_poly.type
_entity_poly.pdbx_seq_one_letter_code
_entity_poly.pdbx_strand_id
1 'polypeptide(L)'
;MKKIVPVLFLFVIQGLIAQTSDSCPCCTDDHAAFDFWVGEWEVTNANGKPAGENTITKQERGCVLRENWTSATPGYTGTSINFYNRTSKQWEQLWVDNSGSFLKLKGNREGDKMIMTSTEFDREGKTLKNRITWFKNEDGTVRQLWEVLEGDAVVSVLFDGLYKKK
;
A
#
# COMPACT_ATOMS: atom_id res chain seq x y z
N MET A 1 -38.06 1.60 76.38
CA MET A 1 -36.79 2.07 75.71
C MET A 1 -36.57 1.29 74.42
N LYS A 2 -36.88 1.87 73.26
CA LYS A 2 -36.71 1.24 71.95
C LYS A 2 -35.32 1.59 71.48
N LYS A 3 -34.48 0.55 71.21
CA LYS A 3 -33.15 0.71 70.64
C LYS A 3 -33.29 0.79 69.11
N ILE A 4 -32.88 1.93 68.55
CA ILE A 4 -32.79 2.15 67.10
C ILE A 4 -31.41 1.66 66.63
N VAL A 5 -31.35 0.65 65.76
CA VAL A 5 -30.11 0.17 65.13
C VAL A 5 -29.97 0.88 63.77
N PRO A 6 -28.90 1.63 63.55
CA PRO A 6 -28.69 2.25 62.20
C PRO A 6 -28.23 1.20 61.21
N VAL A 7 -29.00 1.06 60.15
CA VAL A 7 -28.59 0.24 58.98
C VAL A 7 -27.69 1.10 58.06
N LEU A 8 -26.42 0.73 58.02
CA LEU A 8 -25.44 1.38 57.18
C LEU A 8 -25.57 0.82 55.73
N PHE A 9 -26.09 1.64 54.82
CA PHE A 9 -26.15 1.27 53.41
C PHE A 9 -24.75 1.49 52.75
N LEU A 10 -24.05 0.39 52.43
CA LEU A 10 -22.81 0.43 51.64
C LEU A 10 -23.20 0.62 50.16
N PHE A 11 -23.01 1.82 49.62
CA PHE A 11 -23.08 2.05 48.18
C PHE A 11 -21.81 1.48 47.53
N VAL A 12 -21.92 0.34 46.85
CA VAL A 12 -20.89 -0.17 45.97
C VAL A 12 -20.98 0.57 44.63
N ILE A 13 -20.09 1.54 44.42
CA ILE A 13 -19.93 2.22 43.14
C ILE A 13 -19.23 1.23 42.21
N GLN A 14 -19.99 0.53 41.35
CA GLN A 14 -19.43 -0.22 40.24
C GLN A 14 -18.94 0.77 39.18
N GLY A 15 -17.63 1.01 39.17
CA GLY A 15 -17.00 1.75 38.09
C GLY A 15 -17.17 1.00 36.74
N LEU A 16 -18.03 1.54 35.89
CA LEU A 16 -18.09 1.14 34.50
C LEU A 16 -16.77 1.52 33.85
N ILE A 17 -15.84 0.58 33.74
CA ILE A 17 -14.67 0.71 32.85
C ILE A 17 -15.24 0.63 31.44
N ALA A 18 -15.48 1.79 30.83
CA ALA A 18 -15.72 1.86 29.39
C ALA A 18 -14.44 1.37 28.69
N GLN A 19 -14.44 0.12 28.25
CA GLN A 19 -13.43 -0.36 27.29
C GLN A 19 -13.65 0.41 26.00
N THR A 20 -12.88 1.47 25.79
CA THR A 20 -12.73 2.04 24.45
C THR A 20 -12.07 0.97 23.61
N SER A 21 -12.87 0.22 22.84
CA SER A 21 -12.34 -0.60 21.76
C SER A 21 -11.59 0.37 20.85
N ASP A 22 -10.27 0.25 20.83
CA ASP A 22 -9.41 1.02 19.93
C ASP A 22 -9.77 0.60 18.51
N SER A 23 -10.78 1.27 17.93
CA SER A 23 -11.29 0.94 16.62
C SER A 23 -10.16 1.15 15.61
N CYS A 24 -9.75 0.08 14.90
CA CYS A 24 -8.79 0.16 13.82
C CYS A 24 -9.53 0.43 12.50
N PRO A 25 -9.66 1.70 12.05
CA PRO A 25 -10.48 2.05 10.89
C PRO A 25 -9.93 1.48 9.57
N CYS A 26 -8.68 1.05 9.54
CA CYS A 26 -8.00 0.51 8.37
C CYS A 26 -7.58 -0.97 8.56
N CYS A 27 -8.22 -1.70 9.49
CA CYS A 27 -8.03 -3.15 9.67
C CYS A 27 -9.12 -3.95 8.95
N THR A 28 -9.41 -3.62 7.71
CA THR A 28 -10.35 -4.36 6.86
C THR A 28 -9.58 -5.14 5.78
N ASP A 29 -10.22 -6.14 5.18
CA ASP A 29 -9.62 -6.92 4.09
C ASP A 29 -9.21 -6.04 2.91
N ASP A 30 -10.00 -5.02 2.60
CA ASP A 30 -9.68 -4.05 1.55
C ASP A 30 -8.37 -3.28 1.85
N HIS A 31 -8.17 -2.84 3.12
CA HIS A 31 -6.94 -2.16 3.51
C HIS A 31 -5.73 -3.12 3.63
N ALA A 32 -5.98 -4.42 3.82
CA ALA A 32 -4.94 -5.45 3.86
C ALA A 32 -4.61 -6.02 2.47
N ALA A 33 -5.38 -5.64 1.44
CA ALA A 33 -5.25 -6.23 0.10
C ALA A 33 -3.86 -6.04 -0.54
N PHE A 34 -3.10 -5.02 -0.14
CA PHE A 34 -1.74 -4.75 -0.65
C PHE A 34 -0.64 -5.04 0.38
N ASP A 35 -0.97 -5.63 1.54
CA ASP A 35 -0.01 -5.94 2.61
C ASP A 35 1.10 -6.91 2.19
N PHE A 36 0.87 -7.71 1.16
CA PHE A 36 1.87 -8.63 0.63
C PHE A 36 3.14 -7.92 0.12
N TRP A 37 3.06 -6.61 -0.17
CA TRP A 37 4.19 -5.79 -0.60
C TRP A 37 4.95 -5.14 0.58
N VAL A 38 4.40 -5.17 1.81
CA VAL A 38 5.06 -4.61 3.00
C VAL A 38 6.35 -5.38 3.33
N GLY A 39 7.44 -4.65 3.55
CA GLY A 39 8.74 -5.22 3.94
C GLY A 39 9.92 -4.45 3.38
N GLU A 40 11.10 -5.02 3.63
CA GLU A 40 12.38 -4.56 3.06
C GLU A 40 12.81 -5.53 1.96
N TRP A 41 13.21 -4.98 0.83
CA TRP A 41 13.39 -5.74 -0.39
C TRP A 41 14.70 -5.41 -1.10
N GLU A 42 15.38 -6.44 -1.58
CA GLU A 42 16.35 -6.34 -2.66
C GLU A 42 15.61 -6.58 -3.98
N VAL A 43 15.87 -5.73 -4.97
CA VAL A 43 15.17 -5.80 -6.26
C VAL A 43 16.14 -6.04 -7.39
N THR A 44 15.83 -7.02 -8.24
CA THR A 44 16.57 -7.31 -9.46
C THR A 44 15.70 -7.09 -10.68
N ASN A 45 16.32 -6.66 -11.78
CA ASN A 45 15.68 -6.61 -13.09
C ASN A 45 15.42 -8.02 -13.66
N ALA A 46 14.64 -8.12 -14.72
CA ALA A 46 14.36 -9.38 -15.42
C ALA A 46 15.62 -10.13 -15.91
N ASN A 47 16.75 -9.43 -16.10
CA ASN A 47 18.03 -10.03 -16.45
C ASN A 47 18.89 -10.45 -15.24
N GLY A 48 18.32 -10.38 -14.01
CA GLY A 48 18.99 -10.75 -12.76
C GLY A 48 19.97 -9.72 -12.20
N LYS A 49 20.17 -8.57 -12.87
CA LYS A 49 21.05 -7.50 -12.35
C LYS A 49 20.32 -6.70 -11.25
N PRO A 50 21.06 -6.18 -10.25
CA PRO A 50 20.47 -5.29 -9.24
C PRO A 50 19.73 -4.12 -9.89
N ALA A 51 18.49 -3.87 -9.43
CA ALA A 51 17.69 -2.72 -9.80
C ALA A 51 17.70 -1.67 -8.69
N GLY A 52 17.75 -2.11 -7.44
CA GLY A 52 17.76 -1.23 -6.27
C GLY A 52 17.25 -1.94 -5.02
N GLU A 53 16.92 -1.12 -4.03
CA GLU A 53 16.34 -1.53 -2.76
C GLU A 53 15.04 -0.79 -2.53
N ASN A 54 14.08 -1.44 -1.89
CA ASN A 54 12.79 -0.84 -1.58
C ASN A 54 12.36 -1.16 -0.15
N THR A 55 11.83 -0.18 0.54
CA THR A 55 11.25 -0.36 1.88
C THR A 55 9.81 0.12 1.86
N ILE A 56 8.88 -0.79 2.16
CA ILE A 56 7.45 -0.49 2.26
C ILE A 56 7.00 -0.67 3.70
N THR A 57 6.51 0.41 4.32
CA THR A 57 6.05 0.43 5.71
C THR A 57 4.58 0.80 5.81
N LYS A 58 3.90 0.23 6.81
CA LYS A 58 2.55 0.67 7.20
C LYS A 58 2.65 1.89 8.10
N GLN A 59 1.93 2.94 7.76
CA GLN A 59 1.85 4.19 8.50
C GLN A 59 0.39 4.55 8.80
N GLU A 60 0.17 5.60 9.56
CA GLU A 60 -1.17 6.11 9.92
C GLU A 60 -2.09 4.98 10.43
N ARG A 61 -1.62 4.18 11.40
CA ARG A 61 -2.37 3.05 11.98
C ARG A 61 -2.82 2.02 10.93
N GLY A 62 -2.01 1.83 9.88
CA GLY A 62 -2.26 0.87 8.80
C GLY A 62 -3.06 1.41 7.62
N CYS A 63 -3.44 2.69 7.62
CA CYS A 63 -4.20 3.30 6.53
C CYS A 63 -3.35 3.66 5.31
N VAL A 64 -2.03 3.74 5.46
CA VAL A 64 -1.09 4.13 4.41
C VAL A 64 0.03 3.10 4.30
N LEU A 65 0.37 2.71 3.08
CA LEU A 65 1.65 2.06 2.76
C LEU A 65 2.59 3.13 2.19
N ARG A 66 3.71 3.38 2.88
CA ARG A 66 4.77 4.27 2.43
C ARG A 66 5.87 3.47 1.79
N GLU A 67 6.18 3.78 0.54
CA GLU A 67 7.32 3.24 -0.20
C GLU A 67 8.50 4.20 -0.15
N ASN A 68 9.72 3.67 0.00
CA ASN A 68 10.98 4.38 -0.16
C ASN A 68 11.89 3.54 -1.04
N TRP A 69 12.11 4.01 -2.27
CA TRP A 69 12.93 3.39 -3.29
C TRP A 69 14.31 4.03 -3.36
N THR A 70 15.34 3.19 -3.42
CA THR A 70 16.71 3.59 -3.77
C THR A 70 17.18 2.76 -4.94
N SER A 71 17.46 3.41 -6.06
CA SER A 71 17.91 2.72 -7.27
C SER A 71 19.36 2.25 -7.14
N ALA A 72 19.69 1.14 -7.82
CA ALA A 72 21.08 0.75 -8.07
C ALA A 72 21.81 1.76 -8.98
N THR A 73 21.08 2.60 -9.74
CA THR A 73 21.63 3.76 -10.42
C THR A 73 21.92 4.85 -9.40
N PRO A 74 23.19 5.27 -9.22
CA PRO A 74 23.55 6.25 -8.21
C PRO A 74 22.74 7.57 -8.32
N GLY A 75 22.26 8.06 -7.17
CA GLY A 75 21.56 9.34 -7.06
C GLY A 75 20.10 9.34 -7.48
N TYR A 76 19.53 8.21 -7.92
CA TYR A 76 18.10 8.13 -8.22
C TYR A 76 17.32 7.49 -7.06
N THR A 77 16.34 8.23 -6.54
CA THR A 77 15.47 7.79 -5.45
C THR A 77 14.02 8.21 -5.72
N GLY A 78 13.07 7.55 -5.08
CA GLY A 78 11.68 7.92 -5.16
C GLY A 78 10.88 7.41 -3.96
N THR A 79 9.66 7.87 -3.86
CA THR A 79 8.76 7.51 -2.77
C THR A 79 7.33 7.47 -3.27
N SER A 80 6.50 6.61 -2.67
CA SER A 80 5.06 6.66 -2.91
C SER A 80 4.26 6.61 -1.62
N ILE A 81 3.05 7.14 -1.71
CA ILE A 81 1.99 6.97 -0.71
C ILE A 81 0.90 6.15 -1.39
N ASN A 82 0.53 5.05 -0.73
CA ASN A 82 -0.48 4.13 -1.20
C ASN A 82 -1.56 3.98 -0.12
N PHE A 83 -2.82 4.07 -0.49
CA PHE A 83 -3.94 3.97 0.43
C PHE A 83 -5.19 3.44 -0.25
N TYR A 84 -6.07 2.81 0.53
CA TYR A 84 -7.38 2.42 0.05
C TYR A 84 -8.38 3.57 0.23
N ASN A 85 -8.90 4.08 -0.88
CA ASN A 85 -9.93 5.11 -0.90
C ASN A 85 -11.32 4.46 -0.74
N ARG A 86 -11.92 4.59 0.44
CA ARG A 86 -13.23 3.99 0.76
C ARG A 86 -14.38 4.57 -0.06
N THR A 87 -14.24 5.78 -0.60
CA THR A 87 -15.27 6.42 -1.43
C THR A 87 -15.29 5.83 -2.83
N SER A 88 -14.12 5.71 -3.48
CA SER A 88 -14.00 5.10 -4.81
C SER A 88 -13.91 3.58 -4.75
N LYS A 89 -13.69 2.99 -3.55
CA LYS A 89 -13.41 1.56 -3.33
C LYS A 89 -12.24 1.05 -4.16
N GLN A 90 -11.20 1.87 -4.24
CA GLN A 90 -9.98 1.56 -4.97
C GLN A 90 -8.74 1.90 -4.15
N TRP A 91 -7.66 1.16 -4.38
CA TRP A 91 -6.32 1.57 -4.00
C TRP A 91 -5.86 2.71 -4.90
N GLU A 92 -5.19 3.68 -4.30
CA GLU A 92 -4.59 4.81 -5.00
C GLU A 92 -3.11 4.90 -4.64
N GLN A 93 -2.27 5.22 -5.61
CA GLN A 93 -0.85 5.49 -5.44
C GLN A 93 -0.51 6.86 -5.99
N LEU A 94 0.28 7.61 -5.22
CA LEU A 94 1.03 8.77 -5.70
C LEU A 94 2.52 8.45 -5.54
N TRP A 95 3.20 8.25 -6.65
CA TRP A 95 4.65 8.15 -6.74
C TRP A 95 5.26 9.51 -7.09
N VAL A 96 6.41 9.83 -6.48
CA VAL A 96 7.24 11.01 -6.81
C VAL A 96 8.71 10.59 -6.72
N ASP A 97 9.54 11.03 -7.66
CA ASP A 97 10.97 10.80 -7.64
C ASP A 97 11.79 12.11 -7.51
N ASN A 98 13.07 11.98 -7.27
CA ASN A 98 13.98 13.13 -7.09
C ASN A 98 14.37 13.82 -8.40
N SER A 99 13.84 13.41 -9.55
CA SER A 99 13.89 14.16 -10.81
C SER A 99 12.71 15.13 -10.97
N GLY A 100 11.72 15.05 -10.03
CA GLY A 100 10.48 15.82 -10.09
C GLY A 100 9.39 15.15 -10.91
N SER A 101 9.61 13.92 -11.39
CA SER A 101 8.57 13.15 -12.07
C SER A 101 7.57 12.58 -11.05
N PHE A 102 6.33 12.42 -11.48
CA PHE A 102 5.30 11.79 -10.66
C PHE A 102 4.41 10.86 -11.47
N LEU A 103 3.78 9.91 -10.78
CA LEU A 103 2.80 9.00 -11.35
C LEU A 103 1.64 8.82 -10.36
N LYS A 104 0.41 8.98 -10.85
CA LYS A 104 -0.81 8.69 -10.10
C LYS A 104 -1.46 7.45 -10.68
N LEU A 105 -1.75 6.50 -9.84
CA LEU A 105 -2.39 5.24 -10.22
C LEU A 105 -3.58 4.96 -9.31
N LYS A 106 -4.53 4.19 -9.82
CA LYS A 106 -5.63 3.59 -9.05
C LYS A 106 -6.06 2.26 -9.63
N GLY A 107 -6.56 1.40 -8.76
CA GLY A 107 -6.99 0.06 -9.12
C GLY A 107 -7.23 -0.82 -7.91
N ASN A 108 -7.29 -2.11 -8.11
CA ASN A 108 -7.63 -3.05 -7.06
C ASN A 108 -6.81 -4.35 -7.15
N ARG A 109 -6.95 -5.15 -6.09
CA ARG A 109 -6.44 -6.50 -6.06
C ARG A 109 -7.36 -7.42 -6.86
N GLU A 110 -6.75 -8.24 -7.73
CA GLU A 110 -7.38 -9.30 -8.50
C GLU A 110 -6.62 -10.62 -8.26
N GLY A 111 -7.17 -11.50 -7.43
CA GLY A 111 -6.48 -12.71 -7.01
C GLY A 111 -5.16 -12.40 -6.30
N ASP A 112 -4.05 -12.88 -6.85
CA ASP A 112 -2.70 -12.64 -6.31
C ASP A 112 -1.98 -11.44 -6.96
N LYS A 113 -2.74 -10.51 -7.54
CA LYS A 113 -2.18 -9.33 -8.20
C LYS A 113 -2.84 -8.05 -7.65
N MET A 114 -2.04 -7.02 -7.42
CA MET A 114 -2.51 -5.65 -7.33
C MET A 114 -2.30 -5.03 -8.70
N ILE A 115 -3.36 -4.54 -9.34
CA ILE A 115 -3.32 -3.93 -10.68
C ILE A 115 -3.79 -2.48 -10.56
N MET A 116 -2.94 -1.54 -10.95
CA MET A 116 -3.28 -0.12 -10.93
C MET A 116 -2.93 0.53 -12.27
N THR A 117 -3.77 1.47 -12.70
CA THR A 117 -3.59 2.21 -13.95
C THR A 117 -3.61 3.72 -13.72
N SER A 118 -2.90 4.47 -14.57
CA SER A 118 -3.02 5.92 -14.63
C SER A 118 -4.27 6.35 -15.39
N THR A 119 -4.57 7.64 -15.32
CA THR A 119 -5.37 8.30 -16.37
C THR A 119 -4.63 8.21 -17.70
N GLU A 120 -5.38 8.31 -18.79
CA GLU A 120 -4.81 8.43 -20.13
C GLU A 120 -4.03 9.74 -20.28
N PHE A 121 -3.00 9.69 -21.11
CA PHE A 121 -2.17 10.84 -21.48
C PHE A 121 -1.77 10.74 -22.95
N ASP A 122 -1.60 11.89 -23.60
CA ASP A 122 -1.18 11.93 -24.99
C ASP A 122 0.35 12.04 -25.10
N ARG A 123 0.93 11.24 -25.99
CA ARG A 123 2.34 11.30 -26.37
C ARG A 123 2.46 11.01 -27.88
N GLU A 124 3.01 11.96 -28.63
CA GLU A 124 3.25 11.83 -30.09
C GLU A 124 2.00 11.42 -30.87
N GLY A 125 0.84 12.00 -30.51
CA GLY A 125 -0.44 11.73 -31.15
C GLY A 125 -1.10 10.39 -30.79
N LYS A 126 -0.58 9.70 -29.78
CA LYS A 126 -1.13 8.45 -29.25
C LYS A 126 -1.68 8.66 -27.86
N THR A 127 -2.86 8.13 -27.60
CA THR A 127 -3.44 8.09 -26.27
C THR A 127 -2.95 6.84 -25.52
N LEU A 128 -2.19 7.05 -24.46
CA LEU A 128 -1.51 6.03 -23.70
C LEU A 128 -1.97 6.02 -22.25
N LYS A 129 -1.78 4.90 -21.55
CA LYS A 129 -1.94 4.79 -20.10
C LYS A 129 -0.84 3.94 -19.48
N ASN A 130 -0.44 4.23 -18.25
CA ASN A 130 0.44 3.36 -17.48
C ASN A 130 -0.39 2.28 -16.79
N ARG A 131 0.16 1.07 -16.70
CA ARG A 131 -0.32 -0.01 -15.84
C ARG A 131 0.85 -0.54 -15.03
N ILE A 132 0.68 -0.65 -13.72
CA ILE A 132 1.61 -1.39 -12.85
C ILE A 132 0.85 -2.55 -12.24
N THR A 133 1.45 -3.73 -12.34
CA THR A 133 0.96 -4.96 -11.74
C THR A 133 2.00 -5.49 -10.76
N TRP A 134 1.61 -5.65 -9.49
CA TRP A 134 2.40 -6.35 -8.48
C TRP A 134 1.84 -7.75 -8.31
N PHE A 135 2.66 -8.76 -8.60
CA PHE A 135 2.30 -10.16 -8.48
C PHE A 135 2.83 -10.69 -7.15
N LYS A 136 1.94 -11.20 -6.30
CA LYS A 136 2.30 -11.95 -5.10
C LYS A 136 2.64 -13.37 -5.52
N ASN A 137 3.92 -13.74 -5.48
CA ASN A 137 4.35 -15.09 -5.82
C ASN A 137 4.22 -16.04 -4.61
N GLU A 138 4.06 -17.34 -4.87
CA GLU A 138 3.91 -18.37 -3.83
C GLU A 138 5.16 -18.51 -2.94
N ASP A 139 6.36 -18.20 -3.48
CA ASP A 139 7.63 -18.23 -2.75
C ASP A 139 7.87 -17.00 -1.87
N GLY A 140 6.87 -16.11 -1.74
CA GLY A 140 6.94 -14.89 -0.96
C GLY A 140 7.66 -13.72 -1.63
N THR A 141 8.14 -13.90 -2.86
CA THR A 141 8.64 -12.78 -3.68
C THR A 141 7.49 -11.97 -4.26
N VAL A 142 7.79 -10.75 -4.71
CA VAL A 142 6.83 -9.91 -5.44
C VAL A 142 7.47 -9.50 -6.76
N ARG A 143 6.76 -9.66 -7.89
CA ARG A 143 7.18 -9.09 -9.17
C ARG A 143 6.39 -7.82 -9.42
N GLN A 144 7.07 -6.73 -9.74
CA GLN A 144 6.46 -5.49 -10.20
C GLN A 144 6.73 -5.31 -11.69
N LEU A 145 5.65 -5.21 -12.47
CA LEU A 145 5.71 -4.99 -13.91
C LEU A 145 5.04 -3.67 -14.25
N TRP A 146 5.80 -2.73 -14.82
CA TRP A 146 5.30 -1.43 -15.29
C TRP A 146 5.27 -1.40 -16.80
N GLU A 147 4.09 -1.23 -17.35
CA GLU A 147 3.80 -1.24 -18.79
C GLU A 147 3.15 0.08 -19.21
N VAL A 148 3.37 0.44 -20.47
CA VAL A 148 2.61 1.48 -21.18
C VAL A 148 1.71 0.81 -22.20
N LEU A 149 0.44 1.19 -22.19
CA LEU A 149 -0.57 0.63 -23.08
C LEU A 149 -1.12 1.71 -24.04
N GLU A 150 -1.43 1.29 -25.27
CA GLU A 150 -2.26 1.99 -26.24
C GLU A 150 -3.57 1.19 -26.37
N GLY A 151 -4.68 1.69 -25.86
CA GLY A 151 -5.86 0.87 -25.59
C GLY A 151 -5.55 -0.28 -24.63
N ASP A 152 -5.70 -1.53 -25.09
CA ASP A 152 -5.37 -2.73 -24.32
C ASP A 152 -4.03 -3.37 -24.74
N ALA A 153 -3.38 -2.85 -25.78
CA ALA A 153 -2.10 -3.37 -26.28
C ALA A 153 -0.92 -2.81 -25.45
N VAL A 154 -0.02 -3.70 -25.00
CA VAL A 154 1.24 -3.28 -24.39
C VAL A 154 2.19 -2.78 -25.48
N VAL A 155 2.55 -1.51 -25.40
CA VAL A 155 3.49 -0.89 -26.36
C VAL A 155 4.90 -0.71 -25.80
N SER A 156 5.05 -0.74 -24.47
CA SER A 156 6.34 -0.63 -23.81
C SER A 156 6.31 -1.27 -22.42
N VAL A 157 7.46 -1.81 -21.99
CA VAL A 157 7.73 -2.21 -20.60
C VAL A 157 8.78 -1.24 -20.05
N LEU A 158 8.44 -0.49 -19.01
CA LEU A 158 9.32 0.50 -18.40
C LEU A 158 10.11 -0.07 -17.23
N PHE A 159 9.53 -1.06 -16.52
CA PHE A 159 10.16 -1.73 -15.41
C PHE A 159 9.63 -3.15 -15.25
N ASP A 160 10.52 -4.11 -14.98
CA ASP A 160 10.19 -5.48 -14.61
C ASP A 160 11.17 -5.90 -13.51
N GLY A 161 10.72 -5.84 -12.27
CA GLY A 161 11.53 -6.06 -11.09
C GLY A 161 11.03 -7.20 -10.22
N LEU A 162 11.95 -8.07 -9.79
CA LEU A 162 11.69 -9.11 -8.82
C LEU A 162 12.20 -8.68 -7.44
N TYR A 163 11.29 -8.58 -6.50
CA TYR A 163 11.48 -8.19 -5.10
C TYR A 163 11.69 -9.44 -4.26
N LYS A 164 12.85 -9.56 -3.61
CA LYS A 164 13.16 -10.60 -2.63
C LYS A 164 13.36 -9.96 -1.27
N LYS A 165 12.75 -10.53 -0.23
CA LYS A 165 12.91 -10.01 1.14
C LYS A 165 14.36 -10.09 1.58
N LYS A 166 14.78 -9.02 2.30
CA LYS A 166 16.04 -9.01 3.05
C LYS A 166 15.96 -9.89 4.28
#